data_0ea465a9bd603a94ad7df19b026089d2
#
_entry.id   0ea465a9bd603a94ad7df19b026089d2
#
_cell.length_a   1.000
_cell.length_b   1.000
_cell.length_c   1.000
_cell.angle_alpha   90.00
_cell.angle_beta   90.00
_cell.angle_gamma   90.00
#
_symmetry.space_group_name_H-M   'P 1'
#
loop_
_entity.id
_entity.type
_entity.pdbx_description
1 polymer ?
#
loop_
_entity_poly.entity_id
_entity_poly.type
_entity_poly.pdbx_seq_one_letter_code
_entity_poly.pdbx_strand_id
1 'polypeptide(L)'
;LFNGKRLSIFTTAENEKSFEVTFTKQPDQLLIFWQNMELPLSLYTWEKGRLTVLVPAEAALLERSFIRVIAAAQGVISNDLLIPLHFDKVLNHIKELKRSDKEAQVLYSLMIDRFSNGDKNNDRPLNRLDVLPAVDFQGGDFQGIIDKIKSGFFNDLGINTIWMTPIAQNPETPWGYDEVVKTRFSAYHGYWPIHPTVLNEHFGTEDKLHELLDVAHTNDINVIVDYVANHLHKESPILKEHPDWATSMITDDGRPNVRLFDEYRLTTWFDTFLPTLDMEKREVREAMTDSAVYWLQKYDFDGFRHDAAKHIHESYWRLLTKKIRKNPKWNHLYQIGETYGSPSLIRSYVKTGQLDGQFDFNVYHSAVNVFGLAEGDMRELNDDLLCSLDSYGYHNLMGYISGNHDKPRFISVAGGAVSLKEDTKLAGRVRTITVGDSTSYDKLAALEAFMLTIPGVPCIYQGDEYGVPGANDPDNRRMMQFDGYCNRERAHLDKVKKLINLRRTSLPLIYGDVMPLYCDKDIIAFIRIYMGKIAIVACSRSNETKRVELSLPLAFKGNDLKNNFNCNFRTLGDSVSITLPAYGFEVLMN
;
A
#
# COMPACT_ATOMS: atom_id res chain seq x y z
N LEU A 1 -1.31 -9.38 -24.41
CA LEU A 1 -1.80 -10.71 -24.85
C LEU A 1 -3.21 -11.00 -24.34
N PHE A 2 -4.13 -10.03 -24.54
CA PHE A 2 -5.56 -10.25 -24.26
C PHE A 2 -6.24 -10.89 -25.46
N ASN A 3 -5.79 -12.06 -25.83
CA ASN A 3 -6.52 -12.91 -26.73
C ASN A 3 -7.75 -13.42 -26.00
N GLY A 4 -8.97 -12.94 -26.29
CA GLY A 4 -10.30 -13.37 -25.83
C GLY A 4 -10.55 -14.81 -25.36
N LYS A 5 -9.52 -15.46 -24.79
CA LYS A 5 -9.48 -16.85 -24.33
C LYS A 5 -9.74 -17.01 -22.85
N ARG A 6 -9.51 -15.95 -22.01
CA ARG A 6 -9.75 -16.04 -20.57
C ARG A 6 -11.25 -15.89 -20.29
N LEU A 7 -11.79 -16.73 -19.42
CA LEU A 7 -13.11 -16.53 -18.84
C LEU A 7 -13.02 -15.35 -17.87
N SER A 8 -13.79 -14.29 -18.10
CA SER A 8 -13.94 -13.17 -17.18
C SER A 8 -15.40 -12.98 -16.83
N ILE A 9 -15.64 -12.60 -15.58
CA ILE A 9 -16.98 -12.33 -15.07
C ILE A 9 -17.00 -10.91 -14.48
N PHE A 10 -18.14 -10.22 -14.59
CA PHE A 10 -18.31 -8.86 -14.09
C PHE A 10 -19.76 -8.56 -13.79
N THR A 11 -19.99 -7.62 -12.88
CA THR A 11 -21.34 -7.18 -12.48
C THR A 11 -21.86 -6.15 -13.47
N THR A 12 -23.10 -6.35 -13.95
CA THR A 12 -23.72 -5.47 -14.97
C THR A 12 -24.86 -4.62 -14.46
N ALA A 13 -25.54 -5.08 -13.42
CA ALA A 13 -26.65 -4.34 -12.81
C ALA A 13 -26.82 -4.76 -11.34
N GLU A 14 -27.43 -3.89 -10.56
CA GLU A 14 -27.89 -4.18 -9.21
C GLU A 14 -29.35 -3.74 -9.01
N ASN A 15 -29.99 -4.40 -8.06
CA ASN A 15 -31.25 -3.98 -7.49
C ASN A 15 -31.10 -4.21 -5.99
N GLU A 16 -31.27 -3.24 -5.13
CA GLU A 16 -31.00 -3.25 -3.68
C GLU A 16 -30.68 -4.62 -3.04
N LYS A 17 -31.49 -5.65 -3.34
CA LYS A 17 -31.40 -7.02 -2.79
C LYS A 17 -30.96 -8.09 -3.78
N SER A 18 -30.43 -7.68 -4.93
CA SER A 18 -29.91 -8.62 -5.94
C SER A 18 -28.91 -7.94 -6.85
N PHE A 19 -28.10 -8.73 -7.55
CA PHE A 19 -27.22 -8.24 -8.60
C PHE A 19 -27.12 -9.24 -9.76
N GLU A 20 -26.69 -8.72 -10.90
CA GLU A 20 -26.51 -9.51 -12.13
C GLU A 20 -25.04 -9.64 -12.48
N VAL A 21 -24.65 -10.84 -12.94
CA VAL A 21 -23.31 -11.15 -13.42
C VAL A 21 -23.38 -11.62 -14.87
N THR A 22 -22.48 -11.09 -15.69
CA THR A 22 -22.27 -11.46 -17.08
C THR A 22 -20.93 -12.14 -17.25
N PHE A 23 -20.84 -13.01 -18.24
CA PHE A 23 -19.69 -13.85 -18.56
C PHE A 23 -19.17 -13.53 -19.96
N THR A 24 -17.84 -13.51 -20.15
CA THR A 24 -17.23 -13.41 -21.48
C THR A 24 -17.37 -14.71 -22.28
N LYS A 25 -17.58 -15.82 -21.60
CA LYS A 25 -17.86 -17.16 -22.16
C LYS A 25 -18.84 -17.88 -21.24
N GLN A 26 -19.58 -18.84 -21.78
CA GLN A 26 -20.49 -19.68 -20.99
C GLN A 26 -19.66 -20.53 -20.01
N PRO A 27 -19.88 -20.42 -18.69
CA PRO A 27 -19.23 -21.29 -17.72
C PRO A 27 -19.86 -22.66 -17.67
N ASP A 28 -19.09 -23.66 -17.23
CA ASP A 28 -19.57 -25.02 -16.94
C ASP A 28 -19.96 -25.14 -15.46
N GLN A 29 -19.33 -24.36 -14.58
CA GLN A 29 -19.52 -24.40 -13.14
C GLN A 29 -19.54 -23.00 -12.55
N LEU A 30 -20.32 -22.81 -11.48
CA LEU A 30 -20.40 -21.61 -10.67
C LEU A 30 -20.22 -21.97 -9.20
N LEU A 31 -19.43 -21.17 -8.49
CA LEU A 31 -19.29 -21.22 -7.05
C LEU A 31 -19.67 -19.85 -6.49
N ILE A 32 -20.68 -19.82 -5.64
CA ILE A 32 -21.20 -18.60 -5.03
C ILE A 32 -21.17 -18.77 -3.52
N PHE A 33 -20.50 -17.87 -2.82
CA PHE A 33 -20.34 -17.92 -1.38
C PHE A 33 -20.85 -16.64 -0.73
N TRP A 34 -21.51 -16.77 0.40
CA TRP A 34 -21.74 -15.68 1.35
C TRP A 34 -21.00 -16.00 2.65
N GLN A 35 -20.11 -15.11 3.08
CA GLN A 35 -19.28 -15.31 4.29
C GLN A 35 -18.60 -16.69 4.33
N ASN A 36 -18.03 -17.13 3.20
CA ASN A 36 -17.37 -18.42 2.98
C ASN A 36 -18.29 -19.68 3.08
N MET A 37 -19.59 -19.50 3.17
CA MET A 37 -20.57 -20.59 3.05
C MET A 37 -21.16 -20.58 1.65
N GLU A 38 -21.29 -21.75 1.03
CA GLU A 38 -21.92 -21.88 -0.29
C GLU A 38 -23.36 -21.38 -0.26
N LEU A 39 -23.72 -20.54 -1.24
CA LEU A 39 -25.06 -19.96 -1.32
C LEU A 39 -26.06 -21.01 -1.79
N PRO A 40 -27.23 -21.18 -1.13
CA PRO A 40 -28.28 -22.11 -1.58
C PRO A 40 -28.77 -21.83 -3.00
N LEU A 41 -29.08 -22.88 -3.76
CA LEU A 41 -29.61 -22.79 -5.13
C LEU A 41 -30.88 -21.93 -5.26
N SER A 42 -31.65 -21.79 -4.18
CA SER A 42 -32.85 -20.93 -4.13
C SER A 42 -32.54 -19.43 -4.18
N LEU A 43 -31.28 -19.04 -3.95
CA LEU A 43 -30.85 -17.64 -3.91
C LEU A 43 -30.16 -17.19 -5.20
N TYR A 44 -30.11 -18.02 -6.24
CA TYR A 44 -29.64 -17.57 -7.54
C TYR A 44 -30.30 -18.29 -8.70
N THR A 45 -30.35 -17.63 -9.85
CA THR A 45 -30.79 -18.19 -11.12
C THR A 45 -29.72 -17.95 -12.18
N TRP A 46 -29.48 -18.97 -12.99
CA TRP A 46 -28.51 -18.91 -14.09
C TRP A 46 -29.16 -19.35 -15.39
N GLU A 47 -29.51 -18.38 -16.22
CA GLU A 47 -30.23 -18.61 -17.48
C GLU A 47 -29.65 -17.73 -18.60
N LYS A 48 -29.57 -18.29 -19.80
CA LYS A 48 -29.19 -17.57 -21.04
C LYS A 48 -27.89 -16.77 -20.93
N GLY A 49 -26.90 -17.31 -20.19
CA GLY A 49 -25.59 -16.65 -20.03
C GLY A 49 -25.57 -15.49 -19.03
N ARG A 50 -26.62 -15.34 -18.21
CA ARG A 50 -26.74 -14.35 -17.14
C ARG A 50 -26.99 -15.07 -15.82
N LEU A 51 -26.28 -14.64 -14.76
CA LEU A 51 -26.49 -15.06 -13.39
C LEU A 51 -27.15 -13.92 -12.62
N THR A 52 -28.25 -14.19 -11.95
CA THR A 52 -28.88 -13.27 -10.99
C THR A 52 -28.72 -13.87 -9.59
N VAL A 53 -28.18 -13.11 -8.66
CA VAL A 53 -27.94 -13.51 -7.26
C VAL A 53 -28.77 -12.66 -6.34
N LEU A 54 -29.52 -13.29 -5.42
CA LEU A 54 -30.29 -12.65 -4.37
C LEU A 54 -29.42 -12.53 -3.10
N VAL A 55 -29.55 -11.41 -2.40
CA VAL A 55 -28.90 -11.21 -1.10
C VAL A 55 -29.61 -12.07 -0.05
N PRO A 56 -28.87 -12.88 0.76
CA PRO A 56 -29.46 -13.67 1.83
C PRO A 56 -30.14 -12.79 2.87
N ALA A 57 -31.31 -13.20 3.37
CA ALA A 57 -32.03 -12.47 4.41
C ALA A 57 -31.21 -12.32 5.70
N GLU A 58 -30.39 -13.31 6.03
CA GLU A 58 -29.50 -13.34 7.19
C GLU A 58 -28.42 -12.24 7.14
N ALA A 59 -28.12 -11.70 5.95
CA ALA A 59 -27.19 -10.56 5.80
C ALA A 59 -27.67 -9.32 6.55
N ALA A 60 -28.97 -9.17 6.81
CA ALA A 60 -29.54 -8.10 7.64
C ALA A 60 -28.97 -8.04 9.06
N LEU A 61 -28.40 -9.14 9.55
CA LEU A 61 -27.78 -9.22 10.88
C LEU A 61 -26.33 -8.69 10.93
N LEU A 62 -25.73 -8.42 9.77
CA LEU A 62 -24.35 -7.99 9.64
C LEU A 62 -24.29 -6.63 8.94
N GLU A 63 -23.72 -5.63 9.59
CA GLU A 63 -23.54 -4.32 8.96
C GLU A 63 -22.71 -4.39 7.68
N ARG A 64 -21.67 -5.27 7.67
CA ARG A 64 -20.85 -5.56 6.50
C ARG A 64 -20.70 -7.06 6.31
N SER A 65 -21.00 -7.54 5.11
CA SER A 65 -20.74 -8.91 4.67
C SER A 65 -20.43 -8.94 3.17
N PHE A 66 -20.06 -10.10 2.63
CA PHE A 66 -19.61 -10.20 1.25
C PHE A 66 -20.19 -11.43 0.57
N ILE A 67 -20.63 -11.27 -0.69
CA ILE A 67 -20.87 -12.37 -1.61
C ILE A 67 -19.66 -12.48 -2.54
N ARG A 68 -19.17 -13.69 -2.74
CA ARG A 68 -18.10 -14.01 -3.69
C ARG A 68 -18.62 -14.91 -4.78
N VAL A 69 -18.33 -14.58 -6.05
CA VAL A 69 -18.71 -15.37 -7.22
C VAL A 69 -17.45 -15.77 -7.98
N ILE A 70 -17.36 -17.04 -8.33
CA ILE A 70 -16.29 -17.62 -9.15
C ILE A 70 -16.95 -18.48 -10.22
N ALA A 71 -16.48 -18.40 -11.45
CA ALA A 71 -16.93 -19.25 -12.55
C ALA A 71 -15.76 -20.08 -13.09
N ALA A 72 -16.08 -21.24 -13.66
CA ALA A 72 -15.10 -22.05 -14.37
C ALA A 72 -15.66 -22.51 -15.72
N ALA A 73 -14.81 -22.62 -16.73
CA ALA A 73 -15.12 -23.17 -18.03
C ALA A 73 -13.93 -23.96 -18.58
N GLN A 74 -14.14 -25.22 -18.93
CA GLN A 74 -13.11 -26.10 -19.51
C GLN A 74 -11.80 -26.13 -18.69
N GLY A 75 -11.91 -26.15 -17.36
CA GLY A 75 -10.77 -26.18 -16.44
C GLY A 75 -10.08 -24.82 -16.22
N VAL A 76 -10.58 -23.75 -16.81
CA VAL A 76 -10.08 -22.38 -16.59
C VAL A 76 -10.99 -21.66 -15.59
N ILE A 77 -10.41 -21.10 -14.55
CA ILE A 77 -11.12 -20.32 -13.52
C ILE A 77 -11.14 -18.84 -13.95
N SER A 78 -12.28 -18.17 -13.71
CA SER A 78 -12.43 -16.72 -13.92
C SER A 78 -11.67 -15.89 -12.88
N ASN A 79 -11.66 -14.54 -13.03
CA ASN A 79 -11.53 -13.67 -11.87
C ASN A 79 -12.63 -14.02 -10.85
N ASP A 80 -12.39 -13.73 -9.58
CA ASP A 80 -13.44 -13.76 -8.56
C ASP A 80 -14.09 -12.36 -8.48
N LEU A 81 -15.39 -12.32 -8.18
CA LEU A 81 -16.10 -11.11 -7.82
C LEU A 81 -16.21 -11.03 -6.31
N LEU A 82 -16.04 -9.84 -5.76
CA LEU A 82 -16.32 -9.52 -4.36
C LEU A 82 -17.42 -8.46 -4.30
N ILE A 83 -18.59 -8.85 -3.81
CA ILE A 83 -19.74 -7.99 -3.72
C ILE A 83 -19.97 -7.62 -2.26
N PRO A 84 -19.60 -6.40 -1.83
CA PRO A 84 -19.87 -5.95 -0.47
C PRO A 84 -21.35 -5.70 -0.27
N LEU A 85 -21.85 -6.11 0.89
CA LEU A 85 -23.21 -5.85 1.33
C LEU A 85 -23.19 -4.86 2.49
N HIS A 86 -24.20 -3.99 2.54
CA HIS A 86 -24.55 -3.16 3.67
C HIS A 86 -25.87 -3.66 4.23
N PHE A 87 -25.84 -4.41 5.33
CA PHE A 87 -26.94 -5.23 5.80
C PHE A 87 -27.45 -6.16 4.69
N ASP A 88 -28.74 -6.19 4.42
CA ASP A 88 -29.39 -7.02 3.40
C ASP A 88 -29.45 -6.38 2.00
N LYS A 89 -28.58 -5.38 1.73
CA LYS A 89 -28.50 -4.66 0.46
C LYS A 89 -27.11 -4.73 -0.15
N VAL A 90 -27.05 -4.70 -1.48
CA VAL A 90 -25.78 -4.50 -2.21
C VAL A 90 -25.25 -3.10 -1.90
N LEU A 91 -23.99 -2.99 -1.52
CA LEU A 91 -23.35 -1.69 -1.33
C LEU A 91 -23.26 -0.95 -2.66
N ASN A 92 -23.98 0.14 -2.81
CA ASN A 92 -24.13 0.88 -4.06
C ASN A 92 -23.82 2.39 -3.94
N HIS A 93 -23.65 2.89 -2.73
CA HIS A 93 -23.33 4.30 -2.49
C HIS A 93 -22.07 4.45 -1.65
N ILE A 94 -21.18 5.39 -2.06
CA ILE A 94 -19.97 5.73 -1.29
C ILE A 94 -20.26 6.20 0.14
N LYS A 95 -21.46 6.75 0.40
CA LYS A 95 -21.89 7.16 1.76
C LYS A 95 -22.11 5.98 2.72
N GLU A 96 -22.20 4.77 2.19
CA GLU A 96 -22.32 3.52 2.96
C GLU A 96 -20.96 2.97 3.37
N LEU A 97 -19.87 3.53 2.81
CA LEU A 97 -18.52 3.16 3.19
C LEU A 97 -18.22 3.58 4.63
N LYS A 98 -17.51 2.72 5.32
CA LYS A 98 -17.07 2.91 6.70
C LYS A 98 -15.56 3.03 6.76
N ARG A 99 -15.05 3.65 7.82
CA ARG A 99 -13.62 3.69 8.13
C ARG A 99 -12.99 2.29 8.20
N SER A 100 -13.78 1.27 8.56
CA SER A 100 -13.39 -0.14 8.61
C SER A 100 -13.33 -0.87 7.26
N ASP A 101 -13.81 -0.26 6.16
CA ASP A 101 -13.74 -0.89 4.82
C ASP A 101 -12.32 -0.78 4.28
N LYS A 102 -11.57 -1.87 4.35
CA LYS A 102 -10.13 -1.91 4.03
C LYS A 102 -9.85 -1.56 2.57
N GLU A 103 -10.71 -1.96 1.64
CA GLU A 103 -10.59 -1.69 0.22
C GLU A 103 -10.72 -0.20 -0.13
N ALA A 104 -11.39 0.57 0.73
CA ALA A 104 -11.58 2.00 0.58
C ALA A 104 -10.45 2.85 1.19
N GLN A 105 -9.45 2.22 1.77
CA GLN A 105 -8.33 2.93 2.38
C GLN A 105 -7.37 3.49 1.32
N VAL A 106 -6.88 4.69 1.59
CA VAL A 106 -5.74 5.31 0.93
C VAL A 106 -4.74 5.68 2.01
N LEU A 107 -3.61 5.01 2.02
CA LEU A 107 -2.57 5.17 3.03
C LEU A 107 -1.69 6.38 2.73
N TYR A 108 -1.28 7.06 3.79
CA TYR A 108 -0.22 8.04 3.77
C TYR A 108 0.89 7.59 4.73
N SER A 109 2.05 7.22 4.18
CA SER A 109 3.21 6.80 4.95
C SER A 109 3.99 8.03 5.40
N LEU A 110 4.13 8.23 6.70
CA LEU A 110 4.94 9.31 7.26
C LEU A 110 5.98 8.80 8.26
N MET A 111 7.14 9.45 8.22
CA MET A 111 8.16 9.30 9.23
C MET A 111 7.95 10.40 10.27
N ILE A 112 7.62 10.04 11.50
CA ILE A 112 7.20 10.99 12.56
C ILE A 112 8.21 12.12 12.70
N ASP A 113 9.49 11.79 12.91
CA ASP A 113 10.58 12.75 13.08
C ASP A 113 10.76 13.74 11.91
N ARG A 114 10.31 13.35 10.69
CA ARG A 114 10.51 14.10 9.45
C ARG A 114 9.22 14.72 8.91
N PHE A 115 8.12 14.64 9.67
CA PHE A 115 6.83 15.12 9.19
C PHE A 115 6.56 16.56 9.66
N SER A 116 6.30 16.78 10.94
CA SER A 116 5.98 18.11 11.45
C SER A 116 6.38 18.22 12.92
N ASN A 117 7.15 19.25 13.27
CA ASN A 117 7.50 19.57 14.64
C ASN A 117 6.42 20.48 15.24
N GLY A 118 5.60 19.95 16.15
CA GLY A 118 4.49 20.66 16.80
C GLY A 118 4.85 21.12 18.22
N ASP A 119 5.73 20.41 18.93
CA ASP A 119 6.16 20.74 20.28
C ASP A 119 7.69 20.79 20.39
N LYS A 120 8.24 21.99 20.28
CA LYS A 120 9.68 22.20 20.39
C LYS A 120 10.29 21.87 21.76
N ASN A 121 9.47 21.63 22.79
CA ASN A 121 9.97 21.29 24.12
C ASN A 121 10.39 19.82 24.22
N ASN A 122 9.95 18.96 23.29
CA ASN A 122 10.37 17.56 23.21
C ASN A 122 11.56 17.34 22.27
N ASP A 123 12.05 18.38 21.60
CA ASP A 123 13.21 18.30 20.71
C ASP A 123 14.47 17.86 21.47
N ARG A 124 15.03 16.73 21.09
CA ARG A 124 16.23 16.14 21.72
C ARG A 124 17.22 15.64 20.65
N PRO A 125 17.74 16.53 19.76
CA PRO A 125 18.79 16.12 18.84
C PRO A 125 20.04 15.74 19.64
N LEU A 126 20.79 14.75 19.18
CA LEU A 126 22.00 14.31 19.88
C LEU A 126 23.08 15.39 19.89
N ASN A 127 23.12 16.26 18.87
CA ASN A 127 24.06 17.39 18.74
C ASN A 127 25.53 16.97 18.93
N ARG A 128 25.90 15.82 18.38
CA ARG A 128 27.24 15.24 18.49
C ARG A 128 28.06 15.55 17.26
N LEU A 129 29.38 15.71 17.44
CA LEU A 129 30.32 15.97 16.34
C LEU A 129 30.42 14.78 15.34
N ASP A 130 30.11 13.57 15.80
CA ASP A 130 30.10 12.34 15.00
C ASP A 130 28.72 11.99 14.45
N VAL A 131 27.73 12.90 14.48
CA VAL A 131 26.39 12.74 13.93
C VAL A 131 26.02 13.96 13.08
N LEU A 132 25.88 13.76 11.77
CA LEU A 132 25.46 14.84 10.88
C LEU A 132 23.98 15.19 11.10
N PRO A 133 23.58 16.47 10.94
CA PRO A 133 22.18 16.91 11.12
C PRO A 133 21.18 16.13 10.29
N ALA A 134 21.55 15.68 9.08
CA ALA A 134 20.67 14.91 8.20
C ALA A 134 20.30 13.52 8.76
N VAL A 135 21.10 12.98 9.69
CA VAL A 135 20.89 11.67 10.32
C VAL A 135 20.69 11.77 11.83
N ASP A 136 20.41 12.98 12.33
CA ASP A 136 19.98 13.24 13.69
C ASP A 136 18.48 13.50 13.76
N PHE A 137 17.90 13.53 14.96
CA PHE A 137 16.52 13.91 15.19
C PHE A 137 16.26 15.34 14.69
N GLN A 138 15.13 15.57 14.02
CA GLN A 138 14.68 16.85 13.49
C GLN A 138 13.39 17.36 14.16
N GLY A 139 12.89 16.62 15.15
CA GLY A 139 11.85 17.07 16.07
C GLY A 139 10.41 16.88 15.60
N GLY A 140 10.17 16.16 14.51
CA GLY A 140 8.80 15.77 14.17
C GLY A 140 8.18 14.90 15.27
N ASP A 141 6.89 15.15 15.60
CA ASP A 141 6.26 14.60 16.79
C ASP A 141 4.74 14.36 16.61
N PHE A 142 4.08 13.79 17.63
CA PHE A 142 2.63 13.54 17.62
C PHE A 142 1.84 14.86 17.59
N GLN A 143 2.34 15.93 18.23
CA GLN A 143 1.67 17.23 18.19
C GLN A 143 1.64 17.79 16.77
N GLY A 144 2.74 17.67 16.02
CA GLY A 144 2.80 18.09 14.63
C GLY A 144 1.83 17.32 13.73
N ILE A 145 1.64 16.02 13.96
CA ILE A 145 0.63 15.22 13.24
C ILE A 145 -0.78 15.67 13.62
N ILE A 146 -1.08 15.87 14.91
CA ILE A 146 -2.36 16.41 15.41
C ILE A 146 -2.69 17.73 14.74
N ASP A 147 -1.73 18.66 14.68
CA ASP A 147 -1.92 19.97 14.07
C ASP A 147 -2.25 19.87 12.58
N LYS A 148 -1.62 18.94 11.87
CA LYS A 148 -1.91 18.69 10.45
C LYS A 148 -3.27 18.02 10.22
N ILE A 149 -3.71 17.13 11.11
CA ILE A 149 -5.08 16.58 11.04
C ILE A 149 -6.08 17.71 11.30
N LYS A 150 -5.91 18.49 12.37
CA LYS A 150 -6.80 19.62 12.73
C LYS A 150 -6.82 20.72 11.66
N SER A 151 -5.73 20.94 10.91
CA SER A 151 -5.69 21.88 9.80
C SER A 151 -6.41 21.39 8.53
N GLY A 152 -6.84 20.13 8.49
CA GLY A 152 -7.48 19.51 7.33
C GLY A 152 -6.51 18.99 6.27
N PHE A 153 -5.20 18.99 6.50
CA PHE A 153 -4.20 18.58 5.50
C PHE A 153 -4.51 17.21 4.87
N PHE A 154 -4.77 16.21 5.71
CA PHE A 154 -5.05 14.85 5.22
C PHE A 154 -6.40 14.75 4.50
N ASN A 155 -7.43 15.41 5.02
CA ASN A 155 -8.75 15.42 4.40
C ASN A 155 -8.75 16.14 3.06
N ASP A 156 -8.02 17.27 2.94
CA ASP A 156 -7.84 18.01 1.68
C ASP A 156 -7.07 17.20 0.63
N LEU A 157 -6.11 16.39 1.07
CA LEU A 157 -5.41 15.46 0.19
C LEU A 157 -6.28 14.23 -0.16
N GLY A 158 -7.29 13.92 0.64
CA GLY A 158 -8.18 12.78 0.48
C GLY A 158 -7.71 11.52 1.20
N ILE A 159 -6.71 11.62 2.07
CA ILE A 159 -6.17 10.51 2.88
C ILE A 159 -7.15 10.12 3.98
N ASN A 160 -7.32 8.81 4.20
CA ASN A 160 -8.12 8.28 5.28
C ASN A 160 -7.41 7.23 6.15
N THR A 161 -6.12 6.99 5.91
CA THR A 161 -5.32 6.11 6.76
C THR A 161 -3.90 6.64 6.84
N ILE A 162 -3.40 6.88 8.05
CA ILE A 162 -2.01 7.28 8.30
C ILE A 162 -1.23 6.04 8.73
N TRP A 163 -0.10 5.78 8.07
CA TRP A 163 0.91 4.84 8.54
C TRP A 163 2.07 5.63 9.14
N MET A 164 2.27 5.52 10.46
CA MET A 164 3.38 6.12 11.20
C MET A 164 4.53 5.15 11.35
N THR A 165 5.78 5.65 11.25
CA THR A 165 6.98 4.88 11.62
C THR A 165 6.93 4.38 13.07
N PRO A 166 7.79 3.39 13.46
CA PRO A 166 7.70 2.77 14.78
C PRO A 166 7.81 3.77 15.93
N ILE A 167 6.99 3.58 16.95
CA ILE A 167 6.86 4.45 18.12
C ILE A 167 7.44 3.84 19.40
N ALA A 168 7.99 2.64 19.31
CA ALA A 168 8.65 1.99 20.44
C ALA A 168 9.98 2.68 20.80
N GLN A 169 10.39 2.57 22.04
CA GLN A 169 11.63 3.16 22.56
C GLN A 169 12.85 2.66 21.78
N ASN A 170 13.68 3.59 21.37
CA ASN A 170 14.92 3.38 20.64
C ASN A 170 16.14 3.88 21.46
N PRO A 171 17.41 3.58 21.06
CA PRO A 171 18.58 4.05 21.80
C PRO A 171 18.73 5.58 21.73
N GLU A 172 19.14 6.15 22.86
CA GLU A 172 19.50 7.57 23.02
C GLU A 172 20.92 7.88 22.53
N THR A 173 21.69 6.87 22.15
CA THR A 173 23.05 6.98 21.65
C THR A 173 23.12 6.66 20.15
N PRO A 174 24.06 7.24 19.40
CA PRO A 174 24.18 6.99 17.97
C PRO A 174 24.86 5.65 17.68
N TRP A 175 24.36 4.95 16.68
CA TRP A 175 24.82 3.63 16.24
C TRP A 175 25.16 3.62 14.75
N GLY A 176 25.74 2.50 14.30
CA GLY A 176 26.26 2.41 12.96
C GLY A 176 27.41 3.38 12.72
N TYR A 177 28.11 3.24 11.61
CA TYR A 177 29.12 4.20 11.20
C TYR A 177 29.25 4.18 9.68
N ASP A 178 29.20 5.34 9.08
CA ASP A 178 29.44 5.52 7.66
C ASP A 178 30.85 6.05 7.42
N GLU A 179 31.68 5.25 6.79
CA GLU A 179 33.09 5.57 6.53
C GLU A 179 33.27 6.70 5.50
N VAL A 180 32.30 6.92 4.60
CA VAL A 180 32.42 7.93 3.54
C VAL A 180 32.21 9.33 4.10
N VAL A 181 31.11 9.53 4.81
CA VAL A 181 30.73 10.84 5.36
C VAL A 181 31.11 10.98 6.83
N LYS A 182 31.77 9.97 7.42
CA LYS A 182 32.27 9.96 8.80
C LYS A 182 31.22 10.29 9.84
N THR A 183 30.03 9.64 9.73
CA THR A 183 28.90 9.89 10.64
C THR A 183 28.37 8.61 11.27
N ARG A 184 27.87 8.72 12.48
CA ARG A 184 26.95 7.78 13.09
C ARG A 184 25.53 8.26 12.89
N PHE A 185 24.56 7.44 13.25
CA PHE A 185 23.12 7.68 13.05
C PHE A 185 22.41 7.70 14.41
N SER A 186 21.54 8.69 14.63
CA SER A 186 20.54 8.59 15.69
C SER A 186 19.43 7.61 15.28
N ALA A 187 18.62 7.21 16.24
CA ALA A 187 17.50 6.30 15.99
C ALA A 187 16.20 7.03 15.59
N TYR A 188 16.30 8.19 14.93
CA TYR A 188 15.17 9.05 14.53
C TYR A 188 14.07 8.33 13.75
N HIS A 189 14.42 7.25 13.08
CA HIS A 189 13.52 6.48 12.23
C HIS A 189 12.66 5.46 12.99
N GLY A 190 13.01 5.10 14.25
CA GLY A 190 12.23 4.20 15.10
C GLY A 190 12.51 2.70 14.93
N TYR A 191 13.34 2.27 13.96
CA TYR A 191 13.54 0.86 13.62
C TYR A 191 14.61 0.12 14.47
N TRP A 192 15.06 0.69 15.58
CA TRP A 192 16.02 0.05 16.50
C TRP A 192 15.43 -0.15 17.89
N PRO A 193 14.31 -0.88 18.07
CA PRO A 193 13.61 -0.95 19.34
C PRO A 193 14.49 -1.55 20.43
N ILE A 194 14.60 -0.83 21.57
CA ILE A 194 15.17 -1.34 22.80
C ILE A 194 14.10 -2.08 23.61
N HIS A 195 12.90 -1.49 23.65
CA HIS A 195 11.78 -2.04 24.39
C HIS A 195 10.50 -2.01 23.55
N PRO A 196 9.90 -3.17 23.25
CA PRO A 196 8.81 -3.25 22.27
C PRO A 196 7.46 -2.68 22.75
N THR A 197 7.31 -2.34 24.05
CA THR A 197 6.05 -1.86 24.65
C THR A 197 6.21 -0.53 25.41
N VAL A 198 7.38 0.11 25.35
CA VAL A 198 7.62 1.43 25.93
C VAL A 198 7.59 2.46 24.81
N LEU A 199 6.87 3.57 25.03
CA LEU A 199 6.76 4.65 24.04
C LEU A 199 8.09 5.42 23.93
N ASN A 200 8.44 5.84 22.73
CA ASN A 200 9.57 6.73 22.46
C ASN A 200 9.19 8.18 22.81
N GLU A 201 9.79 8.74 23.83
CA GLU A 201 9.51 10.10 24.31
C GLU A 201 9.90 11.22 23.34
N HIS A 202 10.75 10.93 22.33
CA HIS A 202 11.06 11.89 21.26
C HIS A 202 9.82 12.28 20.44
N PHE A 203 8.81 11.41 20.39
CA PHE A 203 7.60 11.67 19.62
C PHE A 203 6.45 12.23 20.47
N GLY A 204 6.60 12.26 21.80
CA GLY A 204 5.62 12.79 22.74
C GLY A 204 5.22 11.82 23.84
N THR A 205 4.20 12.19 24.61
CA THR A 205 3.71 11.41 25.75
C THR A 205 2.61 10.42 25.34
N GLU A 206 2.28 9.49 26.25
CA GLU A 206 1.14 8.58 26.08
C GLU A 206 -0.19 9.33 25.91
N ASP A 207 -0.43 10.39 26.70
CA ASP A 207 -1.63 11.22 26.56
C ASP A 207 -1.70 11.90 25.20
N LYS A 208 -0.55 12.29 24.66
CA LYS A 208 -0.46 12.90 23.33
C LYS A 208 -0.76 11.88 22.24
N LEU A 209 -0.36 10.63 22.40
CA LEU A 209 -0.72 9.55 21.46
C LEU A 209 -2.21 9.25 21.52
N HIS A 210 -2.85 9.23 22.70
CA HIS A 210 -4.29 9.10 22.82
C HIS A 210 -5.01 10.27 22.10
N GLU A 211 -4.58 11.53 22.33
CA GLU A 211 -5.13 12.71 21.63
C GLU A 211 -5.00 12.56 20.10
N LEU A 212 -3.86 12.06 19.61
CA LEU A 212 -3.65 11.85 18.17
C LEU A 212 -4.71 10.91 17.59
N LEU A 213 -4.91 9.74 18.22
CA LEU A 213 -5.88 8.75 17.77
C LEU A 213 -7.33 9.30 17.82
N ASP A 214 -7.71 9.96 18.91
CA ASP A 214 -9.03 10.57 19.05
C ASP A 214 -9.29 11.63 17.98
N VAL A 215 -8.29 12.48 17.71
CA VAL A 215 -8.39 13.51 16.66
C VAL A 215 -8.44 12.88 15.27
N ALA A 216 -7.67 11.84 15.00
CA ALA A 216 -7.70 11.12 13.73
C ALA A 216 -9.08 10.49 13.50
N HIS A 217 -9.61 9.76 14.47
CA HIS A 217 -10.90 9.11 14.39
C HIS A 217 -12.06 10.10 14.22
N THR A 218 -12.03 11.24 14.92
CA THR A 218 -13.01 12.31 14.78
C THR A 218 -13.03 12.93 13.36
N ASN A 219 -11.89 12.80 12.63
CA ASN A 219 -11.76 13.27 11.25
C ASN A 219 -11.88 12.14 10.22
N ASP A 220 -12.43 10.98 10.58
CA ASP A 220 -12.58 9.78 9.72
C ASP A 220 -11.24 9.25 9.16
N ILE A 221 -10.17 9.39 9.93
CA ILE A 221 -8.83 8.92 9.57
C ILE A 221 -8.45 7.73 10.45
N ASN A 222 -8.05 6.62 9.83
CA ASN A 222 -7.42 5.48 10.50
C ASN A 222 -5.96 5.77 10.81
N VAL A 223 -5.43 5.14 11.85
CA VAL A 223 -4.01 5.17 12.17
C VAL A 223 -3.48 3.75 12.33
N ILE A 224 -2.57 3.35 11.47
CA ILE A 224 -1.81 2.10 11.62
C ILE A 224 -0.40 2.42 12.07
N VAL A 225 0.11 1.62 13.00
CA VAL A 225 1.44 1.80 13.56
C VAL A 225 2.41 0.79 12.97
N ASP A 226 3.63 1.25 12.69
CA ASP A 226 4.70 0.36 12.27
C ASP A 226 5.22 -0.44 13.48
N TYR A 227 5.31 -1.77 13.33
CA TYR A 227 5.74 -2.65 14.39
C TYR A 227 6.94 -3.51 13.97
N VAL A 228 8.05 -3.35 14.70
CA VAL A 228 9.28 -4.10 14.50
C VAL A 228 9.27 -5.31 15.41
N ALA A 229 9.00 -6.50 14.86
CA ALA A 229 9.01 -7.75 15.60
C ALA A 229 10.26 -8.60 15.37
N ASN A 230 10.94 -8.42 14.23
CA ASN A 230 12.06 -9.28 13.81
C ASN A 230 13.26 -9.21 14.75
N HIS A 231 13.60 -8.04 15.25
CA HIS A 231 14.83 -7.80 16.00
C HIS A 231 14.61 -6.80 17.14
N LEU A 232 15.52 -6.83 18.11
CA LEU A 232 15.68 -5.79 19.12
C LEU A 232 17.09 -5.24 19.03
N HIS A 233 17.29 -4.03 19.54
CA HIS A 233 18.62 -3.47 19.67
C HIS A 233 19.41 -4.22 20.79
N LYS A 234 20.72 -4.40 20.64
CA LYS A 234 21.55 -5.14 21.61
C LYS A 234 21.56 -4.56 23.04
N GLU A 235 21.15 -3.30 23.21
CA GLU A 235 20.96 -2.69 24.54
C GLU A 235 19.65 -3.08 25.20
N SER A 236 18.78 -3.82 24.51
CA SER A 236 17.50 -4.26 25.05
C SER A 236 17.67 -5.01 26.39
N PRO A 237 16.93 -4.63 27.46
CA PRO A 237 16.91 -5.39 28.71
C PRO A 237 16.44 -6.84 28.48
N ILE A 238 15.50 -7.04 27.57
CA ILE A 238 14.98 -8.38 27.21
C ILE A 238 16.11 -9.29 26.73
N LEU A 239 16.99 -8.80 25.85
CA LEU A 239 18.13 -9.59 25.36
C LEU A 239 19.24 -9.76 26.39
N LYS A 240 19.32 -8.90 27.40
CA LYS A 240 20.24 -9.08 28.53
C LYS A 240 19.73 -10.19 29.49
N GLU A 241 18.43 -10.27 29.68
CA GLU A 241 17.77 -11.31 30.50
C GLU A 241 17.69 -12.64 29.76
N HIS A 242 17.45 -12.60 28.44
CA HIS A 242 17.26 -13.75 27.58
C HIS A 242 18.21 -13.70 26.37
N PRO A 243 19.52 -13.84 26.54
CA PRO A 243 20.48 -13.78 25.43
C PRO A 243 20.27 -14.91 24.42
N ASP A 244 19.66 -16.01 24.84
CA ASP A 244 19.29 -17.16 24.01
C ASP A 244 18.08 -16.88 23.08
N TRP A 245 17.38 -15.75 23.24
CA TRP A 245 16.28 -15.37 22.34
C TRP A 245 16.78 -14.85 20.99
N ALA A 246 18.02 -14.41 20.91
CA ALA A 246 18.64 -14.05 19.65
C ALA A 246 19.10 -15.28 18.86
N THR A 247 19.01 -15.20 17.55
CA THR A 247 19.64 -16.18 16.65
C THR A 247 21.17 -16.06 16.71
N SER A 248 21.87 -17.09 16.20
CA SER A 248 23.34 -17.04 16.16
C SER A 248 23.86 -15.97 15.21
N MET A 249 24.84 -15.17 15.67
CA MET A 249 25.57 -14.21 14.84
C MET A 249 26.56 -14.90 13.87
N ILE A 250 26.80 -16.18 14.04
CA ILE A 250 27.67 -16.98 13.19
C ILE A 250 26.83 -18.08 12.55
N THR A 251 26.97 -18.25 11.23
CA THR A 251 26.33 -19.33 10.47
C THR A 251 27.02 -20.68 10.74
N ASP A 252 26.39 -21.78 10.37
CA ASP A 252 26.96 -23.12 10.57
C ASP A 252 28.29 -23.33 9.81
N ASP A 253 28.52 -22.57 8.72
CA ASP A 253 29.76 -22.58 7.94
C ASP A 253 30.81 -21.57 8.44
N GLY A 254 30.56 -20.91 9.59
CA GLY A 254 31.50 -20.01 10.27
C GLY A 254 31.54 -18.57 9.76
N ARG A 255 30.66 -18.17 8.84
CA ARG A 255 30.55 -16.78 8.37
C ARG A 255 29.73 -15.91 9.33
N PRO A 256 29.98 -14.57 9.39
CA PRO A 256 29.06 -13.65 10.06
C PRO A 256 27.64 -13.72 9.47
N ASN A 257 26.66 -14.01 10.30
CA ASN A 257 25.23 -14.05 9.90
C ASN A 257 24.60 -12.64 9.97
N VAL A 258 25.14 -11.71 9.19
CA VAL A 258 24.72 -10.31 9.15
C VAL A 258 24.38 -9.95 7.70
N ARG A 259 23.16 -9.42 7.49
CA ARG A 259 22.63 -8.98 6.17
C ARG A 259 22.59 -10.07 5.10
N LEU A 260 22.51 -11.35 5.49
CA LEU A 260 22.31 -12.49 4.60
C LEU A 260 20.80 -12.69 4.30
N PHE A 261 20.14 -11.63 3.85
CA PHE A 261 18.67 -11.47 3.81
C PHE A 261 17.91 -12.51 2.98
N ASP A 262 18.53 -13.15 2.03
CA ASP A 262 17.91 -14.19 1.20
C ASP A 262 18.35 -15.59 1.60
N GLU A 263 19.63 -15.78 1.93
CA GLU A 263 20.22 -17.08 2.27
C GLU A 263 19.79 -17.55 3.68
N TYR A 264 19.84 -16.64 4.66
CA TYR A 264 19.50 -16.91 6.07
C TYR A 264 18.34 -16.03 6.55
N ARG A 265 17.29 -15.89 5.72
CA ARG A 265 16.24 -14.91 5.92
C ARG A 265 15.55 -14.93 7.30
N LEU A 266 15.49 -16.08 7.99
CA LEU A 266 14.84 -16.21 9.30
C LEU A 266 15.78 -16.03 10.49
N THR A 267 17.10 -15.96 10.25
CA THR A 267 18.09 -15.94 11.32
C THR A 267 19.11 -14.82 11.18
N THR A 268 19.22 -14.19 9.99
CA THR A 268 20.23 -13.17 9.74
C THR A 268 19.99 -11.91 10.56
N TRP A 269 21.05 -11.38 11.18
CA TRP A 269 21.00 -10.11 11.87
C TRP A 269 20.97 -8.95 10.87
N PHE A 270 20.20 -7.92 11.20
CA PHE A 270 20.09 -6.72 10.34
C PHE A 270 21.32 -5.82 10.45
N ASP A 271 21.96 -5.83 11.60
CA ASP A 271 23.29 -5.26 11.83
C ASP A 271 23.94 -5.95 13.05
N THR A 272 25.22 -5.69 13.31
CA THR A 272 25.95 -6.23 14.47
C THR A 272 25.38 -5.80 15.83
N PHE A 273 24.52 -4.79 15.81
CA PHE A 273 23.79 -4.30 16.99
C PHE A 273 22.27 -4.55 16.94
N LEU A 274 21.80 -5.24 15.91
CA LEU A 274 20.38 -5.60 15.71
C LEU A 274 20.22 -7.13 15.60
N PRO A 275 20.37 -7.86 16.72
CA PRO A 275 20.15 -9.30 16.78
C PRO A 275 18.73 -9.67 16.41
N THR A 276 18.58 -10.59 15.45
CA THR A 276 17.30 -11.16 15.06
C THR A 276 16.80 -12.12 16.14
N LEU A 277 15.52 -12.03 16.46
CA LEU A 277 14.87 -12.89 17.44
C LEU A 277 14.51 -14.26 16.84
N ASP A 278 14.76 -15.32 17.60
CA ASP A 278 14.44 -16.68 17.21
C ASP A 278 12.93 -16.96 17.34
N MET A 279 12.16 -16.61 16.30
CA MET A 279 10.71 -16.81 16.27
C MET A 279 10.27 -18.27 16.16
N GLU A 280 11.20 -19.23 16.00
CA GLU A 280 10.89 -20.65 16.09
C GLU A 280 10.71 -21.08 17.55
N LYS A 281 11.29 -20.36 18.51
CA LYS A 281 11.04 -20.55 19.94
C LYS A 281 9.64 -20.06 20.31
N ARG A 282 8.90 -20.89 21.01
CA ARG A 282 7.52 -20.58 21.39
C ARG A 282 7.44 -19.37 22.32
N GLU A 283 8.30 -19.30 23.33
CA GLU A 283 8.37 -18.22 24.31
C GLU A 283 8.66 -16.87 23.65
N VAL A 284 9.54 -16.82 22.65
CA VAL A 284 9.85 -15.61 21.87
C VAL A 284 8.63 -15.15 21.07
N ARG A 285 7.99 -16.09 20.37
CA ARG A 285 6.75 -15.78 19.63
C ARG A 285 5.62 -15.26 20.51
N GLU A 286 5.40 -15.94 21.67
CA GLU A 286 4.37 -15.50 22.62
C GLU A 286 4.66 -14.09 23.12
N ALA A 287 5.89 -13.82 23.58
CA ALA A 287 6.28 -12.52 24.10
C ALA A 287 6.15 -11.41 23.05
N MET A 288 6.63 -11.63 21.82
CA MET A 288 6.58 -10.59 20.78
C MET A 288 5.18 -10.39 20.20
N THR A 289 4.34 -11.43 20.15
CA THR A 289 2.93 -11.26 19.78
C THR A 289 2.12 -10.61 20.90
N ASP A 290 2.43 -10.84 22.18
CA ASP A 290 1.82 -10.13 23.30
C ASP A 290 2.23 -8.66 23.33
N SER A 291 3.49 -8.37 22.99
CA SER A 291 3.98 -6.99 22.84
C SER A 291 3.26 -6.24 21.70
N ALA A 292 2.95 -6.90 20.57
CA ALA A 292 2.14 -6.29 19.52
C ALA A 292 0.70 -6.04 20.01
N VAL A 293 0.08 -7.03 20.65
CA VAL A 293 -1.29 -6.92 21.18
C VAL A 293 -1.39 -5.85 22.28
N TYR A 294 -0.32 -5.60 23.05
CA TYR A 294 -0.27 -4.53 24.06
C TYR A 294 -0.63 -3.17 23.46
N TRP A 295 -0.12 -2.84 22.28
CA TRP A 295 -0.44 -1.56 21.61
C TRP A 295 -1.94 -1.44 21.26
N LEU A 296 -2.56 -2.54 20.83
CA LEU A 296 -4.01 -2.58 20.56
C LEU A 296 -4.87 -2.56 21.83
N GLN A 297 -4.35 -3.06 22.95
CA GLN A 297 -5.06 -3.04 24.22
C GLN A 297 -5.03 -1.66 24.88
N LYS A 298 -3.91 -0.97 24.72
CA LYS A 298 -3.66 0.31 25.37
C LYS A 298 -4.14 1.49 24.52
N TYR A 299 -4.08 1.35 23.19
CA TYR A 299 -4.40 2.42 22.24
C TYR A 299 -5.36 1.91 21.15
N ASP A 300 -6.19 2.80 20.64
CA ASP A 300 -7.20 2.47 19.63
C ASP A 300 -6.63 2.57 18.20
N PHE A 301 -5.54 1.83 17.91
CA PHE A 301 -4.99 1.73 16.56
C PHE A 301 -5.88 0.91 15.64
N ASP A 302 -5.92 1.29 14.36
CA ASP A 302 -6.70 0.63 13.31
C ASP A 302 -5.91 -0.50 12.59
N GLY A 303 -4.70 -0.80 13.03
CA GLY A 303 -3.90 -1.88 12.48
C GLY A 303 -2.40 -1.68 12.59
N PHE A 304 -1.69 -2.49 11.81
CA PHE A 304 -0.24 -2.51 11.77
C PHE A 304 0.32 -2.48 10.35
N ARG A 305 1.42 -1.77 10.17
CA ARG A 305 2.43 -2.13 9.18
C ARG A 305 3.50 -2.94 9.89
N HIS A 306 3.78 -4.11 9.42
CA HIS A 306 4.77 -5.01 9.99
C HIS A 306 6.09 -4.91 9.23
N ASP A 307 7.13 -4.46 9.94
CA ASP A 307 8.49 -4.38 9.42
C ASP A 307 9.06 -5.76 9.13
N ALA A 308 9.87 -5.85 8.06
CA ALA A 308 10.68 -7.02 7.74
C ALA A 308 9.94 -8.38 7.78
N ALA A 309 8.68 -8.41 7.34
CA ALA A 309 7.79 -9.57 7.53
C ALA A 309 8.37 -10.88 6.96
N LYS A 310 9.14 -10.85 5.85
CA LYS A 310 9.77 -12.03 5.29
C LYS A 310 10.81 -12.71 6.19
N HIS A 311 11.34 -11.96 7.16
CA HIS A 311 12.36 -12.43 8.09
C HIS A 311 11.78 -13.07 9.34
N ILE A 312 10.45 -13.09 9.46
CA ILE A 312 9.72 -13.64 10.60
C ILE A 312 9.02 -14.93 10.20
N HIS A 313 9.16 -15.97 11.03
CA HIS A 313 8.55 -17.26 10.78
C HIS A 313 7.02 -17.19 10.73
N GLU A 314 6.38 -17.92 9.81
CA GLU A 314 4.92 -17.89 9.58
C GLU A 314 4.08 -18.17 10.85
N SER A 315 4.61 -18.94 11.79
CA SER A 315 3.91 -19.24 13.05
C SER A 315 3.65 -18.00 13.91
N TYR A 316 4.50 -16.97 13.81
CA TYR A 316 4.30 -15.68 14.47
C TYR A 316 3.03 -15.00 13.92
N TRP A 317 2.90 -14.90 12.60
CA TRP A 317 1.75 -14.25 11.96
C TRP A 317 0.44 -14.94 12.27
N ARG A 318 0.44 -16.28 12.26
CA ARG A 318 -0.74 -17.08 12.66
C ARG A 318 -1.12 -16.85 14.10
N LEU A 319 -0.13 -16.78 15.00
CA LEU A 319 -0.37 -16.55 16.42
C LEU A 319 -0.89 -15.14 16.67
N LEU A 320 -0.26 -14.13 16.09
CA LEU A 320 -0.69 -12.72 16.19
C LEU A 320 -2.13 -12.55 15.69
N THR A 321 -2.41 -13.01 14.47
CA THR A 321 -3.76 -12.93 13.89
C THR A 321 -4.80 -13.69 14.72
N LYS A 322 -4.43 -14.84 15.29
CA LYS A 322 -5.30 -15.56 16.22
C LYS A 322 -5.57 -14.76 17.50
N LYS A 323 -4.56 -14.08 18.08
CA LYS A 323 -4.73 -13.22 19.26
C LYS A 323 -5.64 -12.03 18.94
N ILE A 324 -5.44 -11.36 17.81
CA ILE A 324 -6.26 -10.23 17.35
C ILE A 324 -7.72 -10.68 17.16
N ARG A 325 -7.96 -11.74 16.42
CA ARG A 325 -9.33 -12.24 16.11
C ARG A 325 -10.10 -12.78 17.31
N LYS A 326 -9.45 -13.00 18.46
CA LYS A 326 -10.15 -13.32 19.71
C LYS A 326 -10.97 -12.15 20.25
N ASN A 327 -10.63 -10.92 19.89
CA ASN A 327 -11.39 -9.75 20.25
C ASN A 327 -12.23 -9.26 19.05
N PRO A 328 -13.56 -9.42 19.08
CA PRO A 328 -14.41 -9.00 17.95
C PRO A 328 -14.28 -7.52 17.59
N LYS A 329 -13.92 -6.65 18.54
CA LYS A 329 -13.68 -5.24 18.29
C LYS A 329 -12.52 -4.98 17.34
N TRP A 330 -11.59 -5.93 17.18
CA TRP A 330 -10.40 -5.83 16.35
C TRP A 330 -10.55 -6.49 14.97
N ASN A 331 -11.75 -6.97 14.60
CA ASN A 331 -11.98 -7.61 13.30
C ASN A 331 -11.77 -6.67 12.10
N HIS A 332 -11.88 -5.36 12.32
CA HIS A 332 -11.65 -4.34 11.30
C HIS A 332 -10.19 -3.99 11.07
N LEU A 333 -9.28 -4.37 11.97
CA LEU A 333 -7.87 -4.00 11.89
C LEU A 333 -7.24 -4.45 10.57
N TYR A 334 -6.44 -3.55 9.98
CA TYR A 334 -5.68 -3.83 8.77
C TYR A 334 -4.23 -4.17 9.10
N GLN A 335 -3.78 -5.32 8.65
CA GLN A 335 -2.40 -5.79 8.85
C GLN A 335 -1.69 -5.91 7.50
N ILE A 336 -0.75 -5.01 7.23
CA ILE A 336 0.08 -5.03 6.02
C ILE A 336 1.54 -5.29 6.38
N GLY A 337 2.21 -6.16 5.63
CA GLY A 337 3.61 -6.51 5.88
C GLY A 337 4.56 -6.00 4.80
N GLU A 338 5.85 -5.98 5.13
CA GLU A 338 6.91 -5.69 4.20
C GLU A 338 7.67 -6.95 3.82
N THR A 339 7.59 -7.34 2.54
CA THR A 339 8.31 -8.50 2.02
C THR A 339 8.83 -8.21 0.61
N TYR A 340 10.16 -8.27 0.46
CA TYR A 340 10.81 -8.34 -0.84
C TYR A 340 11.00 -9.81 -1.21
N GLY A 341 10.52 -10.24 -2.37
CA GLY A 341 10.69 -11.62 -2.79
C GLY A 341 9.81 -12.02 -3.96
N SER A 342 9.82 -13.32 -4.26
CA SER A 342 8.97 -13.87 -5.31
C SER A 342 7.48 -13.79 -4.94
N PRO A 343 6.57 -13.77 -5.92
CA PRO A 343 5.13 -13.80 -5.67
C PRO A 343 4.70 -14.99 -4.79
N SER A 344 5.36 -16.13 -4.90
CA SER A 344 5.06 -17.31 -4.06
C SER A 344 5.44 -17.10 -2.59
N LEU A 345 6.59 -16.44 -2.31
CA LEU A 345 6.99 -16.09 -0.95
C LEU A 345 6.03 -15.06 -0.35
N ILE A 346 5.71 -14.00 -1.08
CA ILE A 346 4.79 -12.95 -0.63
C ILE A 346 3.41 -13.58 -0.34
N ARG A 347 2.90 -14.43 -1.25
CA ARG A 347 1.62 -15.13 -1.07
C ARG A 347 1.60 -16.00 0.20
N SER A 348 2.74 -16.54 0.63
CA SER A 348 2.78 -17.40 1.82
C SER A 348 2.37 -16.65 3.09
N TYR A 349 2.52 -15.33 3.14
CA TYR A 349 2.19 -14.47 4.26
C TYR A 349 0.77 -13.85 4.21
N VAL A 350 0.10 -13.86 3.05
CA VAL A 350 -1.26 -13.32 2.89
C VAL A 350 -2.34 -14.40 2.82
N LYS A 351 -2.07 -15.56 3.37
CA LYS A 351 -3.05 -16.66 3.50
C LYS A 351 -4.01 -16.41 4.65
N THR A 352 -5.13 -17.13 4.63
CA THR A 352 -6.11 -17.13 5.73
C THR A 352 -5.45 -17.34 7.08
N GLY A 353 -5.70 -16.43 8.02
CA GLY A 353 -5.15 -16.48 9.38
C GLY A 353 -3.76 -15.87 9.54
N GLN A 354 -3.28 -15.14 8.54
CA GLN A 354 -2.04 -14.36 8.57
C GLN A 354 -2.33 -12.89 8.27
N LEU A 355 -1.46 -12.21 7.51
CA LEU A 355 -1.63 -10.79 7.17
C LEU A 355 -2.77 -10.59 6.13
N ASP A 356 -3.37 -9.41 6.14
CA ASP A 356 -4.37 -9.02 5.13
C ASP A 356 -3.72 -8.71 3.79
N GLY A 357 -2.54 -8.10 3.80
CA GLY A 357 -1.78 -7.73 2.61
C GLY A 357 -0.28 -7.61 2.87
N GLN A 358 0.43 -7.38 1.79
CA GLN A 358 1.86 -7.05 1.75
C GLN A 358 2.06 -5.89 0.78
N PHE A 359 3.14 -5.13 0.91
CA PHE A 359 3.53 -4.23 -0.18
C PHE A 359 3.99 -5.04 -1.38
N ASP A 360 3.42 -4.76 -2.56
CA ASP A 360 3.79 -5.44 -3.81
C ASP A 360 4.99 -4.76 -4.46
N PHE A 361 6.18 -5.14 -4.01
CA PHE A 361 7.42 -4.60 -4.55
C PHE A 361 7.72 -5.06 -5.98
N ASN A 362 7.12 -6.15 -6.47
CA ASN A 362 7.29 -6.56 -7.86
C ASN A 362 6.62 -5.55 -8.79
N VAL A 363 5.34 -5.24 -8.56
CA VAL A 363 4.62 -4.19 -9.31
C VAL A 363 5.27 -2.82 -9.11
N TYR A 364 5.73 -2.48 -7.89
CA TYR A 364 6.44 -1.22 -7.64
C TYR A 364 7.71 -1.07 -8.50
N HIS A 365 8.58 -2.09 -8.52
CA HIS A 365 9.82 -2.01 -9.30
C HIS A 365 9.55 -1.90 -10.80
N SER A 366 8.61 -2.69 -11.34
CA SER A 366 8.20 -2.58 -12.74
C SER A 366 7.61 -1.19 -13.04
N ALA A 367 6.76 -0.65 -12.17
CA ALA A 367 6.20 0.68 -12.35
C ALA A 367 7.29 1.77 -12.36
N VAL A 368 8.25 1.71 -11.42
CA VAL A 368 9.40 2.64 -11.38
C VAL A 368 10.23 2.55 -12.67
N ASN A 369 10.54 1.34 -13.14
CA ASN A 369 11.30 1.14 -14.36
C ASN A 369 10.53 1.66 -15.59
N VAL A 370 9.26 1.32 -15.70
CA VAL A 370 8.44 1.61 -16.88
C VAL A 370 8.11 3.08 -16.99
N PHE A 371 7.68 3.74 -15.92
CA PHE A 371 7.36 5.17 -15.95
C PHE A 371 8.61 6.06 -15.81
N GLY A 372 9.64 5.61 -15.10
CA GLY A 372 10.81 6.43 -14.80
C GLY A 372 11.92 6.37 -15.86
N LEU A 373 12.18 5.21 -16.45
CA LEU A 373 13.35 4.98 -17.28
C LEU A 373 13.02 4.96 -18.79
N ALA A 374 13.99 5.32 -19.62
CA ALA A 374 13.82 5.36 -21.07
C ALA A 374 13.58 3.98 -21.70
N GLU A 375 14.20 2.95 -21.16
CA GLU A 375 14.13 1.58 -21.67
C GLU A 375 12.88 0.79 -21.23
N GLY A 376 12.00 1.39 -20.41
CA GLY A 376 10.80 0.72 -19.89
C GLY A 376 9.86 0.20 -20.99
N ASP A 377 9.04 -0.78 -20.63
CA ASP A 377 8.03 -1.39 -21.50
C ASP A 377 6.75 -1.67 -20.67
N MET A 378 5.61 -1.08 -21.06
CA MET A 378 4.33 -1.26 -20.34
C MET A 378 3.88 -2.73 -20.26
N ARG A 379 4.35 -3.58 -21.17
CA ARG A 379 4.03 -5.02 -21.14
C ARG A 379 4.61 -5.71 -19.91
N GLU A 380 5.80 -5.29 -19.45
CA GLU A 380 6.39 -5.81 -18.21
C GLU A 380 5.53 -5.47 -17.00
N LEU A 381 5.10 -4.21 -16.88
CA LEU A 381 4.21 -3.77 -15.81
C LEU A 381 2.86 -4.49 -15.84
N ASN A 382 2.31 -4.69 -17.04
CA ASN A 382 1.07 -5.43 -17.23
C ASN A 382 1.21 -6.88 -16.79
N ASP A 383 2.31 -7.56 -17.15
CA ASP A 383 2.55 -8.95 -16.80
C ASP A 383 2.75 -9.12 -15.28
N ASP A 384 3.44 -8.18 -14.62
CA ASP A 384 3.59 -8.19 -13.17
C ASP A 384 2.27 -7.89 -12.45
N LEU A 385 1.44 -6.96 -12.96
CA LEU A 385 0.10 -6.74 -12.42
C LEU A 385 -0.77 -7.99 -12.52
N LEU A 386 -0.76 -8.67 -13.66
CA LEU A 386 -1.50 -9.92 -13.84
C LEU A 386 -0.99 -11.03 -12.93
N CYS A 387 0.34 -11.15 -12.80
CA CYS A 387 0.96 -12.09 -11.86
C CYS A 387 0.53 -11.81 -10.42
N SER A 388 0.46 -10.52 -10.03
CA SER A 388 -0.03 -10.07 -8.73
C SER A 388 -1.49 -10.49 -8.50
N LEU A 389 -2.38 -10.19 -9.46
CA LEU A 389 -3.80 -10.56 -9.39
C LEU A 389 -4.01 -12.08 -9.32
N ASP A 390 -3.27 -12.84 -10.10
CA ASP A 390 -3.34 -14.31 -10.09
C ASP A 390 -2.74 -14.91 -8.79
N SER A 391 -1.75 -14.25 -8.19
CA SER A 391 -1.10 -14.72 -6.97
C SER A 391 -1.86 -14.36 -5.70
N TYR A 392 -2.41 -13.14 -5.61
CA TYR A 392 -2.99 -12.59 -4.39
C TYR A 392 -4.51 -12.44 -4.45
N GLY A 393 -5.11 -12.56 -5.62
CA GLY A 393 -6.55 -12.40 -5.88
C GLY A 393 -6.89 -11.05 -6.51
N TYR A 394 -8.05 -10.98 -7.16
CA TYR A 394 -8.53 -9.79 -7.86
C TYR A 394 -9.07 -8.70 -6.91
N HIS A 395 -9.43 -9.10 -5.68
CA HIS A 395 -9.84 -8.21 -4.60
C HIS A 395 -8.86 -8.34 -3.43
N ASN A 396 -7.56 -8.24 -3.74
CA ASN A 396 -6.51 -8.29 -2.75
C ASN A 396 -6.43 -6.98 -1.97
N LEU A 397 -5.82 -7.04 -0.78
CA LEU A 397 -5.51 -5.90 0.08
C LEU A 397 -4.01 -5.57 0.05
N MET A 398 -3.34 -5.87 -1.07
CA MET A 398 -1.92 -5.55 -1.25
C MET A 398 -1.70 -4.04 -1.27
N GLY A 399 -0.59 -3.60 -0.71
CA GLY A 399 -0.19 -2.19 -0.71
C GLY A 399 0.56 -1.84 -2.00
N TYR A 400 0.14 -0.80 -2.68
CA TYR A 400 0.82 -0.24 -3.85
C TYR A 400 1.37 1.14 -3.49
N ILE A 401 2.69 1.31 -3.59
CA ILE A 401 3.41 2.50 -3.10
C ILE A 401 3.90 3.39 -4.23
N SER A 402 3.90 4.70 -4.03
CA SER A 402 4.62 5.67 -4.88
C SER A 402 6.12 5.65 -4.59
N GLY A 403 6.49 5.40 -3.34
CA GLY A 403 7.81 5.29 -2.78
C GLY A 403 7.76 4.92 -1.30
N ASN A 404 8.90 4.82 -0.65
CA ASN A 404 8.99 4.69 0.79
C ASN A 404 10.34 5.23 1.32
N HIS A 405 10.53 5.18 2.65
CA HIS A 405 11.73 5.68 3.32
C HIS A 405 13.02 4.86 3.03
N ASP A 406 12.93 3.74 2.28
CA ASP A 406 14.08 2.88 1.92
C ASP A 406 14.39 2.90 0.41
N LYS A 407 13.68 3.71 -0.36
CA LYS A 407 13.85 3.81 -1.82
C LYS A 407 14.21 5.23 -2.24
N PRO A 408 15.01 5.42 -3.31
CA PRO A 408 15.22 6.74 -3.87
C PRO A 408 13.89 7.33 -4.34
N ARG A 409 13.75 8.65 -4.25
CA ARG A 409 12.56 9.35 -4.71
C ARG A 409 12.37 9.14 -6.20
N PHE A 410 11.18 8.66 -6.60
CA PHE A 410 10.86 8.38 -8.00
C PHE A 410 11.14 9.58 -8.90
N ILE A 411 10.75 10.79 -8.46
CA ILE A 411 10.92 12.01 -9.26
C ILE A 411 12.38 12.30 -9.62
N SER A 412 13.33 12.02 -8.71
CA SER A 412 14.76 12.19 -8.98
C SER A 412 15.33 11.10 -9.89
N VAL A 413 14.80 9.89 -9.81
CA VAL A 413 15.13 8.79 -10.73
C VAL A 413 14.59 9.09 -12.12
N ALA A 414 13.31 9.44 -12.22
CA ALA A 414 12.63 9.74 -13.49
C ALA A 414 13.16 10.97 -14.20
N GLY A 415 13.71 11.94 -13.42
CA GLY A 415 14.35 13.15 -13.94
C GLY A 415 15.85 12.99 -14.22
N GLY A 416 16.43 11.81 -13.96
CA GLY A 416 17.84 11.52 -14.23
C GLY A 416 18.82 12.12 -13.22
N ALA A 417 18.35 12.71 -12.10
CA ALA A 417 19.22 13.21 -11.03
C ALA A 417 19.85 12.08 -10.21
N VAL A 418 19.21 10.91 -10.18
CA VAL A 418 19.68 9.68 -9.54
C VAL A 418 19.55 8.53 -10.53
N SER A 419 20.59 7.71 -10.68
CA SER A 419 20.56 6.51 -11.48
C SER A 419 20.36 5.27 -10.59
N LEU A 420 19.47 4.36 -10.99
CA LEU A 420 19.34 3.06 -10.32
C LEU A 420 20.56 2.14 -10.53
N LYS A 421 21.50 2.53 -11.41
CA LYS A 421 22.77 1.81 -11.66
C LYS A 421 23.91 2.28 -10.75
N GLU A 422 23.72 3.40 -10.00
CA GLU A 422 24.70 3.89 -9.04
C GLU A 422 24.34 3.46 -7.61
N ASP A 423 25.27 3.62 -6.67
CA ASP A 423 24.95 3.55 -5.25
C ASP A 423 24.11 4.77 -4.86
N THR A 424 22.79 4.56 -4.78
CA THR A 424 21.82 5.63 -4.52
C THR A 424 21.92 6.18 -3.09
N LYS A 425 22.43 5.43 -2.12
CA LYS A 425 22.71 5.94 -0.77
C LYS A 425 23.91 6.86 -0.80
N LEU A 426 25.00 6.45 -1.45
CA LEU A 426 26.18 7.27 -1.61
C LEU A 426 25.87 8.57 -2.36
N ALA A 427 25.07 8.50 -3.43
CA ALA A 427 24.68 9.67 -4.23
C ALA A 427 24.14 10.83 -3.38
N GLY A 428 23.18 10.55 -2.48
CA GLY A 428 22.59 11.56 -1.59
C GLY A 428 23.52 12.10 -0.49
N ARG A 429 24.63 11.40 -0.24
CA ARG A 429 25.63 11.82 0.75
C ARG A 429 26.71 12.73 0.17
N VAL A 430 27.03 12.59 -1.10
CA VAL A 430 28.15 13.27 -1.75
C VAL A 430 27.74 14.41 -2.68
N ARG A 431 26.45 14.50 -3.03
CA ARG A 431 25.93 15.58 -3.86
C ARG A 431 24.50 15.97 -3.50
N THR A 432 24.11 17.21 -3.82
CA THR A 432 22.73 17.66 -3.67
C THR A 432 21.87 17.05 -4.78
N ILE A 433 20.82 16.33 -4.38
CA ILE A 433 19.88 15.72 -5.31
C ILE A 433 18.69 16.66 -5.56
N THR A 434 18.40 16.87 -6.83
CA THR A 434 17.28 17.69 -7.34
C THR A 434 16.27 16.82 -8.06
N VAL A 435 15.23 17.45 -8.61
CA VAL A 435 14.25 16.79 -9.47
C VAL A 435 14.91 16.29 -10.78
N GLY A 436 15.93 17.04 -11.30
CA GLY A 436 16.48 16.77 -12.62
C GLY A 436 15.58 17.33 -13.73
N ASP A 437 15.23 16.50 -14.71
CA ASP A 437 14.32 16.91 -15.78
C ASP A 437 12.89 17.08 -15.25
N SER A 438 12.27 18.15 -15.60
CA SER A 438 10.95 18.55 -15.16
C SER A 438 9.79 17.72 -15.73
N THR A 439 10.00 16.94 -16.79
CA THR A 439 9.02 15.93 -17.27
C THR A 439 8.77 14.84 -16.25
N SER A 440 9.64 14.70 -15.26
CA SER A 440 9.49 13.76 -14.15
C SER A 440 8.22 13.97 -13.31
N TYR A 441 7.66 15.21 -13.27
CA TYR A 441 6.37 15.45 -12.63
C TYR A 441 5.21 14.78 -13.38
N ASP A 442 5.23 14.77 -14.72
CA ASP A 442 4.21 14.09 -15.50
C ASP A 442 4.38 12.56 -15.43
N LYS A 443 5.61 12.07 -15.39
CA LYS A 443 5.92 10.65 -15.16
C LYS A 443 5.47 10.18 -13.78
N LEU A 444 5.70 10.98 -12.71
CA LEU A 444 5.23 10.69 -11.36
C LEU A 444 3.71 10.67 -11.30
N ALA A 445 3.04 11.65 -11.91
CA ALA A 445 1.59 11.69 -11.98
C ALA A 445 0.99 10.47 -12.74
N ALA A 446 1.66 9.96 -13.78
CA ALA A 446 1.22 8.76 -14.50
C ALA A 446 1.42 7.49 -13.65
N LEU A 447 2.52 7.38 -12.91
CA LEU A 447 2.75 6.29 -11.94
C LEU A 447 1.67 6.29 -10.85
N GLU A 448 1.37 7.45 -10.27
CA GLU A 448 0.35 7.58 -9.22
C GLU A 448 -1.05 7.34 -9.75
N ALA A 449 -1.36 7.75 -10.99
CA ALA A 449 -2.61 7.43 -11.65
C ALA A 449 -2.78 5.92 -11.81
N PHE A 450 -1.74 5.21 -12.24
CA PHE A 450 -1.75 3.75 -12.30
C PHE A 450 -1.99 3.14 -10.91
N MET A 451 -1.17 3.51 -9.92
CA MET A 451 -1.21 2.97 -8.56
C MET A 451 -2.57 3.22 -7.87
N LEU A 452 -3.15 4.43 -8.02
CA LEU A 452 -4.41 4.81 -7.39
C LEU A 452 -5.64 4.20 -8.07
N THR A 453 -5.50 3.58 -9.25
CA THR A 453 -6.63 3.06 -10.02
C THR A 453 -6.66 1.54 -10.16
N ILE A 454 -5.57 0.83 -9.87
CA ILE A 454 -5.56 -0.65 -9.79
C ILE A 454 -6.25 -1.17 -8.52
N PRO A 455 -6.64 -2.46 -8.45
CA PRO A 455 -7.12 -3.09 -7.21
C PRO A 455 -6.06 -3.07 -6.11
N GLY A 456 -6.47 -3.08 -4.85
CA GLY A 456 -5.59 -3.06 -3.67
C GLY A 456 -5.62 -1.72 -2.92
N VAL A 457 -4.69 -1.50 -2.01
CA VAL A 457 -4.64 -0.35 -1.10
C VAL A 457 -3.47 0.56 -1.50
N PRO A 458 -3.74 1.72 -2.12
CA PRO A 458 -2.67 2.64 -2.50
C PRO A 458 -2.06 3.33 -1.27
N CYS A 459 -0.76 3.63 -1.35
CA CYS A 459 -0.01 4.27 -0.29
C CYS A 459 0.91 5.36 -0.85
N ILE A 460 0.68 6.60 -0.47
CA ILE A 460 1.53 7.76 -0.81
C ILE A 460 2.59 7.91 0.28
N TYR A 461 3.86 8.02 -0.11
CA TYR A 461 4.93 8.38 0.82
C TYR A 461 5.01 9.89 0.96
N GLN A 462 5.13 10.41 2.20
CA GLN A 462 5.20 11.84 2.50
C GLN A 462 6.12 12.58 1.54
N GLY A 463 5.60 13.62 0.90
CA GLY A 463 6.32 14.44 -0.06
C GLY A 463 6.20 13.99 -1.51
N ASP A 464 5.80 12.76 -1.82
CA ASP A 464 5.58 12.34 -3.21
C ASP A 464 4.42 13.11 -3.83
N GLU A 465 3.40 13.48 -3.03
CA GLU A 465 2.23 14.23 -3.47
C GLU A 465 2.54 15.60 -4.08
N TYR A 466 3.73 16.17 -3.83
CA TYR A 466 4.20 17.39 -4.49
C TYR A 466 5.56 17.22 -5.18
N GLY A 467 6.13 16.00 -5.15
CA GLY A 467 7.34 15.65 -5.88
C GLY A 467 8.64 16.08 -5.18
N VAL A 468 8.81 15.74 -3.89
CA VAL A 468 10.07 15.94 -3.16
C VAL A 468 11.20 15.18 -3.82
N PRO A 469 12.32 15.82 -4.19
CA PRO A 469 13.48 15.13 -4.69
C PRO A 469 14.28 14.47 -3.57
N GLY A 470 15.05 13.43 -3.91
CA GLY A 470 15.97 12.76 -3.00
C GLY A 470 16.58 11.51 -3.60
N ALA A 471 17.77 11.17 -3.16
CA ALA A 471 18.38 9.88 -3.39
C ALA A 471 17.81 8.85 -2.40
N ASN A 472 18.55 7.83 -2.01
CA ASN A 472 18.12 6.89 -1.00
C ASN A 472 18.48 7.38 0.41
N ASP A 473 18.13 6.62 1.45
CA ASP A 473 18.41 6.87 2.87
C ASP A 473 19.84 7.41 3.12
N PRO A 474 19.97 8.58 3.80
CA PRO A 474 18.93 9.39 4.47
C PRO A 474 18.31 10.51 3.62
N ASP A 475 18.75 10.74 2.39
CA ASP A 475 18.36 11.90 1.58
C ASP A 475 16.89 11.87 1.11
N ASN A 476 16.29 10.68 1.00
CA ASN A 476 14.85 10.51 0.74
C ASN A 476 13.95 10.82 1.95
N ARG A 477 14.55 11.10 3.12
CA ARG A 477 13.88 11.34 4.42
C ARG A 477 14.00 12.80 4.84
N ARG A 478 13.90 13.73 3.88
CA ARG A 478 13.94 15.17 4.16
C ARG A 478 12.70 15.58 4.95
N MET A 479 12.85 16.65 5.76
CA MET A 479 11.73 17.25 6.49
C MET A 479 10.62 17.65 5.50
N MET A 480 9.38 17.34 5.87
CA MET A 480 8.20 17.64 5.05
C MET A 480 7.99 19.16 4.92
N GLN A 481 7.56 19.61 3.75
CA GLN A 481 7.13 20.99 3.50
C GLN A 481 5.61 21.01 3.30
N PHE A 482 4.96 22.05 3.83
CA PHE A 482 3.51 22.20 3.75
C PHE A 482 3.07 23.46 3.00
N ASP A 483 4.01 24.28 2.60
CA ASP A 483 3.80 25.53 1.84
C ASP A 483 5.03 25.84 0.97
N GLY A 484 5.01 27.02 0.31
CA GLY A 484 6.15 27.45 -0.51
C GLY A 484 6.30 26.70 -1.84
N TYR A 485 5.34 25.89 -2.24
CA TYR A 485 5.39 25.08 -3.46
C TYR A 485 5.58 25.95 -4.71
N CYS A 486 6.48 25.54 -5.59
CA CYS A 486 6.60 26.11 -6.92
C CYS A 486 5.37 25.73 -7.79
N ASN A 487 5.23 26.36 -8.97
CA ASN A 487 4.07 26.10 -9.82
C ASN A 487 3.92 24.63 -10.26
N ARG A 488 5.03 23.91 -10.46
CA ARG A 488 5.01 22.50 -10.86
C ARG A 488 4.62 21.58 -9.70
N GLU A 489 5.18 21.82 -8.53
CA GLU A 489 4.81 21.10 -7.30
C GLU A 489 3.32 21.26 -6.98
N ARG A 490 2.81 22.50 -7.11
CA ARG A 490 1.39 22.78 -6.89
C ARG A 490 0.51 22.09 -7.91
N ALA A 491 0.87 22.16 -9.20
CA ALA A 491 0.13 21.50 -10.26
C ALA A 491 0.13 19.97 -10.10
N HIS A 492 1.24 19.40 -9.61
CA HIS A 492 1.33 17.97 -9.30
C HIS A 492 0.45 17.61 -8.10
N LEU A 493 0.54 18.36 -7.01
CA LEU A 493 -0.31 18.20 -5.80
C LEU A 493 -1.80 18.22 -6.15
N ASP A 494 -2.23 19.14 -7.02
CA ASP A 494 -3.62 19.23 -7.48
C ASP A 494 -4.05 17.99 -8.29
N LYS A 495 -3.15 17.41 -9.11
CA LYS A 495 -3.41 16.15 -9.83
C LYS A 495 -3.57 14.98 -8.84
N VAL A 496 -2.68 14.88 -7.84
CA VAL A 496 -2.71 13.82 -6.82
C VAL A 496 -3.97 13.91 -5.97
N LYS A 497 -4.33 15.09 -5.47
CA LYS A 497 -5.60 15.32 -4.76
C LYS A 497 -6.80 14.84 -5.58
N LYS A 498 -6.81 15.17 -6.87
CA LYS A 498 -7.89 14.75 -7.77
C LYS A 498 -7.93 13.23 -7.96
N LEU A 499 -6.79 12.59 -8.14
CA LEU A 499 -6.68 11.13 -8.27
C LEU A 499 -7.17 10.41 -6.99
N ILE A 500 -6.72 10.86 -5.82
CA ILE A 500 -7.15 10.29 -4.54
C ILE A 500 -8.66 10.48 -4.35
N ASN A 501 -9.18 11.67 -4.66
CA ASN A 501 -10.62 11.92 -4.58
C ASN A 501 -11.41 11.00 -5.52
N LEU A 502 -10.97 10.80 -6.78
CA LEU A 502 -11.60 9.85 -7.69
C LEU A 502 -11.60 8.43 -7.11
N ARG A 503 -10.47 7.96 -6.55
CA ARG A 503 -10.39 6.67 -5.89
C ARG A 503 -11.41 6.54 -4.77
N ARG A 504 -11.51 7.54 -3.89
CA ARG A 504 -12.39 7.52 -2.72
C ARG A 504 -13.87 7.69 -3.03
N THR A 505 -14.21 8.27 -4.17
CA THR A 505 -15.59 8.55 -4.57
C THR A 505 -16.14 7.61 -5.65
N SER A 506 -15.36 6.59 -6.05
CA SER A 506 -15.69 5.68 -7.14
C SER A 506 -15.72 4.22 -6.68
N LEU A 507 -16.90 3.63 -6.54
CA LEU A 507 -17.02 2.20 -6.25
C LEU A 507 -16.34 1.31 -7.29
N PRO A 508 -16.38 1.60 -8.62
CA PRO A 508 -15.55 0.90 -9.59
C PRO A 508 -14.06 0.90 -9.25
N LEU A 509 -13.49 2.00 -8.79
CA LEU A 509 -12.07 2.04 -8.41
C LEU A 509 -11.79 1.33 -7.07
N ILE A 510 -12.75 1.28 -6.15
CA ILE A 510 -12.62 0.62 -4.84
C ILE A 510 -12.85 -0.89 -4.97
N TYR A 511 -14.04 -1.31 -5.40
CA TYR A 511 -14.51 -2.71 -5.43
C TYR A 511 -14.61 -3.32 -6.81
N GLY A 512 -14.42 -2.51 -7.88
CA GLY A 512 -14.60 -3.00 -9.24
C GLY A 512 -13.54 -4.01 -9.66
N ASP A 513 -13.94 -4.93 -10.51
CA ASP A 513 -13.03 -5.86 -11.16
C ASP A 513 -12.17 -5.13 -12.18
N VAL A 514 -10.94 -5.58 -12.33
CA VAL A 514 -10.04 -5.08 -13.36
C VAL A 514 -10.07 -5.99 -14.57
N MET A 515 -10.26 -5.38 -15.75
CA MET A 515 -10.10 -6.09 -17.01
C MET A 515 -9.25 -5.22 -17.95
N PRO A 516 -8.15 -5.77 -18.44
CA PRO A 516 -7.30 -5.05 -19.36
C PRO A 516 -7.98 -4.86 -20.72
N LEU A 517 -7.74 -3.71 -21.34
CA LEU A 517 -8.28 -3.37 -22.66
C LEU A 517 -7.20 -3.29 -23.72
N TYR A 518 -6.02 -2.77 -23.36
CA TYR A 518 -4.91 -2.57 -24.29
C TYR A 518 -3.57 -2.53 -23.56
N CYS A 519 -2.54 -3.11 -24.18
CA CYS A 519 -1.17 -2.96 -23.72
C CYS A 519 -0.18 -3.10 -24.88
N ASP A 520 0.69 -2.12 -25.05
CA ASP A 520 1.87 -2.19 -25.90
C ASP A 520 3.12 -1.72 -25.17
N LYS A 521 4.18 -1.33 -25.85
CA LYS A 521 5.39 -0.81 -25.21
C LYS A 521 5.16 0.50 -24.45
N ASP A 522 4.28 1.36 -24.97
CA ASP A 522 4.13 2.75 -24.53
C ASP A 522 2.86 3.02 -23.72
N ILE A 523 1.84 2.20 -23.87
CA ILE A 523 0.49 2.43 -23.29
C ILE A 523 0.02 1.18 -22.56
N ILE A 524 -0.55 1.38 -21.39
CA ILE A 524 -1.40 0.41 -20.69
C ILE A 524 -2.79 1.01 -20.51
N ALA A 525 -3.84 0.22 -20.81
CA ALA A 525 -5.22 0.62 -20.55
C ALA A 525 -6.04 -0.55 -20.02
N PHE A 526 -6.86 -0.28 -19.02
CA PHE A 526 -7.76 -1.24 -18.39
C PHE A 526 -9.08 -0.60 -17.99
N ILE A 527 -10.08 -1.42 -17.73
CA ILE A 527 -11.38 -1.00 -17.22
C ILE A 527 -11.60 -1.58 -15.82
N ARG A 528 -12.20 -0.79 -14.93
CA ARG A 528 -12.71 -1.20 -13.63
C ARG A 528 -14.24 -1.22 -13.71
N ILE A 529 -14.86 -2.30 -13.26
CA ILE A 529 -16.31 -2.53 -13.42
C ILE A 529 -16.94 -2.87 -12.09
N TYR A 530 -17.99 -2.13 -11.70
CA TYR A 530 -18.78 -2.43 -10.52
C TYR A 530 -20.25 -2.05 -10.74
N MET A 531 -21.16 -3.03 -10.69
CA MET A 531 -22.62 -2.83 -10.81
C MET A 531 -23.03 -1.97 -12.02
N GLY A 532 -22.44 -2.26 -13.18
CA GLY A 532 -22.71 -1.53 -14.42
C GLY A 532 -22.02 -0.16 -14.54
N LYS A 533 -21.42 0.35 -13.47
CA LYS A 533 -20.56 1.54 -13.51
C LYS A 533 -19.15 1.16 -13.93
N ILE A 534 -18.50 2.03 -14.69
CA ILE A 534 -17.16 1.77 -15.22
C ILE A 534 -16.20 2.94 -14.99
N ALA A 535 -14.93 2.60 -14.84
CA ALA A 535 -13.82 3.52 -14.95
C ALA A 535 -12.79 2.95 -15.93
N ILE A 536 -12.51 3.67 -17.01
CA ILE A 536 -11.48 3.31 -18.00
C ILE A 536 -10.25 4.12 -17.69
N VAL A 537 -9.13 3.45 -17.47
CA VAL A 537 -7.84 4.07 -17.16
C VAL A 537 -6.89 3.80 -18.32
N ALA A 538 -6.21 4.84 -18.78
CA ALA A 538 -5.15 4.73 -19.79
C ALA A 538 -3.95 5.58 -19.37
N CYS A 539 -2.75 4.97 -19.35
CA CYS A 539 -1.49 5.64 -19.01
C CYS A 539 -0.47 5.46 -20.13
N SER A 540 0.27 6.51 -20.42
CA SER A 540 1.34 6.53 -21.43
C SER A 540 2.69 6.84 -20.79
N ARG A 541 3.72 6.09 -21.18
CA ARG A 541 5.13 6.39 -20.88
C ARG A 541 5.87 7.07 -22.03
N SER A 542 5.19 7.26 -23.16
CA SER A 542 5.78 7.90 -24.34
C SER A 542 6.07 9.37 -24.09
N ASN A 543 7.19 9.85 -24.64
CA ASN A 543 7.52 11.28 -24.69
C ASN A 543 6.80 12.04 -25.82
N GLU A 544 5.90 11.36 -26.55
CA GLU A 544 5.07 11.91 -27.61
C GLU A 544 3.59 11.72 -27.32
N THR A 545 2.76 12.52 -27.95
CA THR A 545 1.31 12.32 -27.93
C THR A 545 0.96 11.01 -28.63
N LYS A 546 0.20 10.15 -27.95
CA LYS A 546 -0.26 8.84 -28.47
C LYS A 546 -1.78 8.78 -28.52
N ARG A 547 -2.29 8.12 -29.54
CA ARG A 547 -3.70 7.78 -29.64
C ARG A 547 -3.89 6.29 -29.48
N VAL A 548 -4.83 5.89 -28.60
CA VAL A 548 -5.20 4.50 -28.39
C VAL A 548 -6.68 4.31 -28.67
N GLU A 549 -7.02 3.18 -29.28
CA GLU A 549 -8.39 2.77 -29.52
C GLU A 549 -8.68 1.52 -28.66
N LEU A 550 -9.73 1.61 -27.87
CA LEU A 550 -10.13 0.62 -26.89
C LEU A 550 -11.48 0.04 -27.27
N SER A 551 -11.60 -1.29 -27.23
CA SER A 551 -12.89 -1.99 -27.38
C SER A 551 -13.44 -2.34 -26.01
N LEU A 552 -14.64 -1.86 -25.69
CA LEU A 552 -15.31 -2.14 -24.43
C LEU A 552 -15.97 -3.53 -24.47
N PRO A 553 -16.16 -4.19 -23.32
CA PRO A 553 -16.97 -5.40 -23.23
C PRO A 553 -18.39 -5.14 -23.73
N LEU A 554 -19.01 -6.11 -24.40
CA LEU A 554 -20.31 -6.01 -25.08
C LEU A 554 -21.46 -5.44 -24.22
N ALA A 555 -21.35 -5.56 -22.89
CA ALA A 555 -22.34 -5.03 -21.95
C ALA A 555 -22.28 -3.51 -21.79
N PHE A 556 -21.21 -2.85 -22.28
CA PHE A 556 -20.97 -1.44 -22.05
C PHE A 556 -20.89 -0.65 -23.35
N LYS A 557 -21.39 0.59 -23.28
CA LYS A 557 -21.31 1.58 -24.36
C LYS A 557 -20.62 2.82 -23.86
N GLY A 558 -19.85 3.48 -24.71
CA GLY A 558 -19.08 4.66 -24.35
C GLY A 558 -19.86 5.96 -24.26
N ASN A 559 -21.19 5.96 -24.40
CA ASN A 559 -21.98 7.17 -24.65
C ASN A 559 -22.04 8.16 -23.46
N ASP A 560 -21.90 7.66 -22.23
CA ASP A 560 -22.04 8.48 -21.00
C ASP A 560 -20.72 8.76 -20.28
N LEU A 561 -19.59 8.47 -20.96
CA LEU A 561 -18.27 8.67 -20.37
C LEU A 561 -17.91 10.15 -20.27
N LYS A 562 -17.27 10.51 -19.16
CA LYS A 562 -16.68 11.82 -18.89
C LYS A 562 -15.20 11.68 -18.60
N ASN A 563 -14.38 12.60 -19.13
CA ASN A 563 -12.96 12.64 -18.83
C ASN A 563 -12.70 13.38 -17.50
N ASN A 564 -11.65 12.97 -16.82
CA ASN A 564 -11.24 13.58 -15.55
C ASN A 564 -9.94 14.40 -15.69
N PHE A 565 -9.08 14.10 -16.65
CA PHE A 565 -7.77 14.78 -16.79
C PHE A 565 -7.62 15.52 -18.13
N ASN A 566 -8.76 15.86 -18.75
CA ASN A 566 -8.86 16.73 -19.91
C ASN A 566 -8.21 16.20 -21.20
N CYS A 567 -7.94 14.89 -21.30
CA CYS A 567 -7.53 14.30 -22.55
C CYS A 567 -8.70 14.30 -23.56
N ASN A 568 -8.38 14.48 -24.82
CA ASN A 568 -9.38 14.35 -25.88
C ASN A 568 -9.77 12.88 -26.04
N PHE A 569 -11.07 12.61 -26.05
CA PHE A 569 -11.60 11.27 -26.33
C PHE A 569 -12.82 11.32 -27.24
N ARG A 570 -13.11 10.21 -27.89
CA ARG A 570 -14.31 10.01 -28.72
C ARG A 570 -14.86 8.61 -28.48
N THR A 571 -16.18 8.50 -28.52
CA THR A 571 -16.89 7.23 -28.37
C THR A 571 -17.67 6.92 -29.63
N LEU A 572 -17.67 5.66 -30.06
CA LEU A 572 -18.44 5.15 -31.18
C LEU A 572 -18.93 3.72 -30.83
N GLY A 573 -20.16 3.63 -30.32
CA GLY A 573 -20.71 2.35 -29.84
C GLY A 573 -19.92 1.79 -28.66
N ASP A 574 -19.27 0.64 -28.85
CA ASP A 574 -18.41 -0.04 -27.89
C ASP A 574 -16.92 0.33 -28.02
N SER A 575 -16.58 1.27 -28.91
CA SER A 575 -15.21 1.74 -29.10
C SER A 575 -14.99 3.11 -28.45
N VAL A 576 -13.84 3.24 -27.78
CA VAL A 576 -13.37 4.50 -27.16
C VAL A 576 -11.98 4.81 -27.67
N SER A 577 -11.80 6.00 -28.27
CA SER A 577 -10.51 6.51 -28.72
C SER A 577 -10.05 7.59 -27.77
N ILE A 578 -8.84 7.48 -27.21
CA ILE A 578 -8.24 8.45 -26.27
C ILE A 578 -6.95 8.97 -26.85
N THR A 579 -6.74 10.29 -26.76
CA THR A 579 -5.47 10.94 -27.14
C THR A 579 -4.75 11.36 -25.86
N LEU A 580 -3.67 10.66 -25.52
CA LEU A 580 -2.84 10.91 -24.35
C LEU A 580 -1.67 11.83 -24.72
N PRO A 581 -1.40 12.91 -23.98
CA PRO A 581 -0.19 13.70 -24.15
C PRO A 581 1.07 12.91 -23.75
N ALA A 582 2.24 13.47 -23.98
CA ALA A 582 3.50 12.91 -23.52
C ALA A 582 3.44 12.63 -22.00
N TYR A 583 3.82 11.41 -21.58
CA TYR A 583 3.74 10.93 -20.19
C TYR A 583 2.36 11.12 -19.55
N GLY A 584 1.31 11.17 -20.36
CA GLY A 584 -0.04 11.49 -19.90
C GLY A 584 -0.85 10.27 -19.47
N PHE A 585 -1.94 10.56 -18.81
CA PHE A 585 -2.94 9.55 -18.42
C PHE A 585 -4.35 10.16 -18.49
N GLU A 586 -5.36 9.29 -18.52
CA GLU A 586 -6.77 9.67 -18.42
C GLU A 586 -7.55 8.63 -17.63
N VAL A 587 -8.57 9.09 -16.91
CA VAL A 587 -9.59 8.26 -16.25
C VAL A 587 -10.96 8.69 -16.79
N LEU A 588 -11.57 7.85 -17.63
CA LEU A 588 -12.93 8.08 -18.13
C LEU A 588 -13.92 7.33 -17.25
N MET A 589 -15.00 7.97 -16.84
CA MET A 589 -16.00 7.38 -15.95
C MET A 589 -17.43 7.72 -16.43
N ASN A 590 -18.40 6.80 -16.16
CA ASN A 590 -19.84 7.06 -16.36
C ASN A 590 -20.55 7.36 -15.04
#